data_4f336cb1c0da7712057e77bb3a98dee2
#
_entry.id   4f336cb1c0da7712057e77bb3a98dee2
#
_cell.length_a   1.000
_cell.length_b   1.000
_cell.length_c   1.000
_cell.angle_alpha   90.00
_cell.angle_beta   90.00
_cell.angle_gamma   90.00
#
_symmetry.space_group_name_H-M   'P 1'
#
loop_
_entity.id
_entity.type
_entity.pdbx_description
1 polymer ?
#
loop_
_entity_poly.entity_id
_entity_poly.type
_entity_poly.pdbx_seq_one_letter_code
_entity_poly.pdbx_strand_id
1 'polypeptide(L)'
;MGVFHGVTARNVCELLYKLHGNDFKYVGLDLFEENDENKNEVIPNTKFSNPLKTFFFRYIKRLNPYSLNGVNDLLKKFKDNVHLIKGNSNKILKKIDMSKIDYVFLDGGHAYETVKNDLDCCLEVINSNGTVLCDDYNLGAQAPEVKIAIDEFVKKHKFKCEILCDERFAKIEKN
;
A
#
# COMPACT_ATOMS: atom_id res chain seq x y z
N MET A 1 -1.07 -1.82 -0.77
CA MET A 1 -2.09 -0.85 -0.32
C MET A 1 -1.37 0.29 0.35
N GLY A 2 -1.89 1.53 0.25
CA GLY A 2 -1.10 2.71 0.60
C GLY A 2 -0.14 3.10 -0.53
N VAL A 3 -0.59 3.93 -1.46
CA VAL A 3 0.21 4.34 -2.63
C VAL A 3 0.84 5.70 -2.39
N PHE A 4 0.16 6.54 -1.62
CA PHE A 4 0.57 7.90 -1.28
C PHE A 4 0.95 8.71 -2.53
N HIS A 5 2.17 9.27 -2.59
CA HIS A 5 2.67 9.99 -3.76
C HIS A 5 3.15 9.07 -4.92
N GLY A 6 3.01 7.77 -4.77
CA GLY A 6 3.37 6.78 -5.80
C GLY A 6 4.87 6.51 -5.97
N VAL A 7 5.73 7.00 -5.08
CA VAL A 7 7.19 6.81 -5.20
C VAL A 7 7.56 5.34 -5.04
N THR A 8 7.05 4.67 -4.00
CA THR A 8 7.24 3.24 -3.80
C THR A 8 6.66 2.44 -4.97
N ALA A 9 5.45 2.77 -5.41
CA ALA A 9 4.80 2.14 -6.56
C ALA A 9 5.67 2.24 -7.82
N ARG A 10 6.23 3.43 -8.11
CA ARG A 10 7.14 3.63 -9.26
C ARG A 10 8.37 2.76 -9.15
N ASN A 11 9.02 2.73 -7.99
CA ASN A 11 10.23 1.94 -7.79
C ASN A 11 9.96 0.43 -7.95
N VAL A 12 8.83 -0.05 -7.44
CA VAL A 12 8.38 -1.44 -7.63
C VAL A 12 8.13 -1.72 -9.11
N CYS A 13 7.40 -0.85 -9.82
CA CYS A 13 7.16 -1.02 -11.26
C CYS A 13 8.46 -1.00 -12.10
N GLU A 14 9.42 -0.13 -11.76
CA GLU A 14 10.75 -0.13 -12.42
C GLU A 14 11.50 -1.44 -12.20
N LEU A 15 11.44 -1.98 -10.98
CA LEU A 15 12.06 -3.28 -10.66
C LEU A 15 11.38 -4.42 -11.43
N LEU A 16 10.04 -4.48 -11.39
CA LEU A 16 9.28 -5.50 -12.10
C LEU A 16 9.51 -5.43 -13.61
N TYR A 17 9.53 -4.23 -14.18
CA TYR A 17 9.83 -4.03 -15.58
C TYR A 17 11.24 -4.50 -15.95
N LYS A 18 12.23 -4.26 -15.08
CA LYS A 18 13.61 -4.74 -15.28
C LYS A 18 13.71 -6.27 -15.26
N LEU A 19 12.92 -6.93 -14.43
CA LEU A 19 12.95 -8.39 -14.26
C LEU A 19 12.08 -9.13 -15.27
N HIS A 20 10.93 -8.57 -15.63
CA HIS A 20 9.87 -9.26 -16.39
C HIS A 20 9.44 -8.54 -17.67
N GLY A 21 10.06 -7.41 -18.01
CA GLY A 21 9.62 -6.58 -19.14
C GLY A 21 8.20 -6.07 -18.92
N ASN A 22 7.31 -6.29 -19.88
CA ASN A 22 5.88 -5.93 -19.77
C ASN A 22 5.01 -7.03 -19.15
N ASP A 23 5.59 -8.16 -18.73
CA ASP A 23 4.83 -9.28 -18.15
C ASP A 23 4.69 -9.13 -16.64
N PHE A 24 4.04 -8.06 -16.21
CA PHE A 24 3.62 -7.85 -14.82
C PHE A 24 2.33 -7.03 -14.76
N LYS A 25 1.65 -7.13 -13.63
CA LYS A 25 0.53 -6.26 -13.27
C LYS A 25 0.77 -5.67 -11.88
N TYR A 26 0.46 -4.40 -11.72
CA TYR A 26 0.50 -3.69 -10.45
C TYR A 26 -0.88 -3.11 -10.15
N VAL A 27 -1.43 -3.43 -8.99
CA VAL A 27 -2.68 -2.84 -8.50
C VAL A 27 -2.37 -1.98 -7.28
N GLY A 28 -2.67 -0.70 -7.34
CA GLY A 28 -2.48 0.25 -6.25
C GLY A 28 -3.82 0.73 -5.70
N LEU A 29 -4.01 0.60 -4.39
CA LEU A 29 -5.20 1.07 -3.68
C LEU A 29 -4.82 2.14 -2.66
N ASP A 30 -5.50 3.29 -2.71
CA ASP A 30 -5.29 4.41 -1.79
C ASP A 30 -6.54 5.31 -1.73
N LEU A 31 -6.63 6.14 -0.71
CA LEU A 31 -7.69 7.15 -0.56
C LEU A 31 -7.60 8.26 -1.61
N PHE A 32 -6.39 8.64 -2.06
CA PHE A 32 -6.15 9.69 -3.05
C PHE A 32 -6.96 10.97 -2.80
N GLU A 33 -6.70 11.67 -1.71
CA GLU A 33 -7.38 12.92 -1.28
C GLU A 33 -8.79 12.74 -0.69
N GLU A 34 -9.31 11.53 -0.53
CA GLU A 34 -10.53 11.35 0.24
C GLU A 34 -10.26 11.59 1.72
N ASN A 35 -11.12 12.40 2.35
CA ASN A 35 -11.19 12.46 3.80
C ASN A 35 -11.78 11.13 4.28
N ASP A 36 -11.04 10.39 5.09
CA ASP A 36 -11.62 9.22 5.73
C ASP A 36 -12.60 9.68 6.81
N GLU A 37 -13.79 9.12 6.80
CA GLU A 37 -14.79 9.31 7.86
C GLU A 37 -14.37 8.63 9.18
N ASN A 38 -13.36 7.73 9.12
CA ASN A 38 -12.75 7.11 10.29
C ASN A 38 -11.79 8.10 10.96
N LYS A 39 -12.26 8.72 12.04
CA LYS A 39 -11.48 9.68 12.84
C LYS A 39 -10.20 9.10 13.47
N ASN A 40 -9.98 7.80 13.38
CA ASN A 40 -8.84 7.08 13.95
C ASN A 40 -7.69 6.87 12.97
N GLU A 41 -7.87 7.20 11.69
CA GLU A 41 -6.81 7.09 10.69
C GLU A 41 -6.03 8.40 10.57
N VAL A 42 -4.72 8.31 10.61
CA VAL A 42 -3.83 9.46 10.41
C VAL A 42 -3.74 9.76 8.92
N ILE A 43 -4.32 10.88 8.48
CA ILE A 43 -4.17 11.35 7.10
C ILE A 43 -2.74 11.84 6.90
N PRO A 44 -1.96 11.26 5.96
CA PRO A 44 -0.59 11.67 5.76
C PRO A 44 -0.48 13.14 5.36
N ASN A 45 0.59 13.80 5.78
CA ASN A 45 0.87 15.16 5.32
C ASN A 45 1.22 15.16 3.83
N THR A 46 0.29 15.63 3.00
CA THR A 46 0.44 15.66 1.53
C THR A 46 1.29 16.81 1.01
N LYS A 47 1.77 17.71 1.89
CA LYS A 47 2.60 18.84 1.49
C LYS A 47 4.07 18.42 1.38
N PHE A 48 4.72 18.84 0.31
CA PHE A 48 6.17 18.69 0.23
C PHE A 48 6.89 19.62 1.23
N SER A 49 7.89 19.10 1.89
CA SER A 49 8.82 19.91 2.70
C SER A 49 9.64 20.90 1.85
N ASN A 50 9.84 20.59 0.56
CA ASN A 50 10.56 21.47 -0.36
C ASN A 50 9.60 22.46 -1.04
N PRO A 51 9.74 23.79 -0.79
CA PRO A 51 8.86 24.81 -1.35
C PRO A 51 8.92 24.90 -2.89
N LEU A 52 10.06 24.61 -3.50
CA LEU A 52 10.21 24.61 -4.97
C LEU A 52 9.40 23.46 -5.61
N LYS A 53 9.36 22.27 -4.99
CA LYS A 53 8.50 21.19 -5.44
C LYS A 53 7.02 21.57 -5.32
N THR A 54 6.64 22.18 -4.20
CA THR A 54 5.26 22.65 -3.99
C THR A 54 4.86 23.67 -5.04
N PHE A 55 5.73 24.66 -5.32
CA PHE A 55 5.50 25.65 -6.37
C PHE A 55 5.34 25.01 -7.76
N PHE A 56 6.27 24.10 -8.12
CA PHE A 56 6.25 23.41 -9.40
C PHE A 56 4.94 22.63 -9.62
N PHE A 57 4.53 21.82 -8.64
CA PHE A 57 3.29 21.05 -8.76
C PHE A 57 2.05 21.96 -8.78
N ARG A 58 2.01 22.99 -7.93
CA ARG A 58 0.84 23.87 -7.80
C ARG A 58 0.64 24.81 -9.00
N TYR A 59 1.73 25.41 -9.51
CA TYR A 59 1.63 26.49 -10.50
C TYR A 59 2.04 26.07 -11.90
N ILE A 60 3.00 25.16 -12.07
CA ILE A 60 3.49 24.71 -13.36
C ILE A 60 2.71 23.47 -13.83
N LYS A 61 2.74 22.38 -13.05
CA LYS A 61 1.99 21.19 -13.40
C LYS A 61 0.48 21.30 -13.14
N ARG A 62 0.07 22.19 -12.24
CA ARG A 62 -1.33 22.34 -11.78
C ARG A 62 -1.96 21.00 -11.38
N LEU A 63 -1.19 20.18 -10.69
CA LEU A 63 -1.51 18.81 -10.35
C LEU A 63 -1.18 18.57 -8.86
N ASN A 64 -2.12 18.01 -8.10
CA ASN A 64 -1.82 17.53 -6.75
C ASN A 64 -1.12 16.17 -6.86
N PRO A 65 0.11 16.03 -6.36
CA PRO A 65 0.86 14.77 -6.44
C PRO A 65 0.25 13.63 -5.61
N TYR A 66 -0.59 13.92 -4.64
CA TYR A 66 -1.33 12.91 -3.86
C TYR A 66 -2.69 12.56 -4.47
N SER A 67 -3.05 13.13 -5.59
CA SER A 67 -4.28 12.77 -6.31
C SER A 67 -4.07 11.52 -7.17
N LEU A 68 -5.17 10.82 -7.46
CA LEU A 68 -5.18 9.71 -8.42
C LEU A 68 -4.55 10.12 -9.75
N ASN A 69 -4.87 11.33 -10.25
CA ASN A 69 -4.30 11.88 -11.48
C ASN A 69 -2.79 12.15 -11.35
N GLY A 70 -2.35 12.63 -10.16
CA GLY A 70 -0.93 12.89 -9.89
C GLY A 70 -0.09 11.62 -9.91
N VAL A 71 -0.60 10.57 -9.31
CA VAL A 71 0.08 9.27 -9.29
C VAL A 71 0.02 8.59 -10.66
N ASN A 72 -1.10 8.69 -11.39
CA ASN A 72 -1.17 8.22 -12.78
C ASN A 72 -0.15 8.93 -13.70
N ASP A 73 0.05 10.25 -13.57
CA ASP A 73 1.09 10.97 -14.31
C ASP A 73 2.51 10.48 -13.95
N LEU A 74 2.76 10.19 -12.68
CA LEU A 74 4.03 9.63 -12.22
C LEU A 74 4.30 8.23 -12.81
N LEU A 75 3.26 7.41 -12.90
CA LEU A 75 3.33 6.01 -13.35
C LEU A 75 3.03 5.85 -14.85
N LYS A 76 2.91 6.93 -15.62
CA LYS A 76 2.50 6.90 -17.05
C LYS A 76 3.36 6.01 -17.94
N LYS A 77 4.63 5.78 -17.59
CA LYS A 77 5.52 4.83 -18.27
C LYS A 77 4.95 3.41 -18.25
N PHE A 78 4.22 3.06 -17.19
CA PHE A 78 3.67 1.73 -16.92
C PHE A 78 2.15 1.67 -17.05
N LYS A 79 1.53 2.59 -17.80
CA LYS A 79 0.07 2.76 -17.89
C LYS A 79 -0.69 1.48 -18.25
N ASP A 80 -0.06 0.59 -19.04
CA ASP A 80 -0.67 -0.67 -19.49
C ASP A 80 -0.53 -1.80 -18.46
N ASN A 81 0.35 -1.61 -17.46
CA ASN A 81 0.63 -2.58 -16.39
C ASN A 81 0.03 -2.18 -15.04
N VAL A 82 -0.34 -0.90 -14.87
CA VAL A 82 -0.74 -0.33 -13.59
C VAL A 82 -2.23 -0.04 -13.56
N HIS A 83 -2.89 -0.52 -12.52
CA HIS A 83 -4.29 -0.18 -12.22
C HIS A 83 -4.36 0.48 -10.83
N LEU A 84 -4.76 1.76 -10.78
CA LEU A 84 -4.94 2.49 -9.53
C LEU A 84 -6.41 2.56 -9.16
N ILE A 85 -6.73 2.22 -7.92
CA ILE A 85 -8.08 2.20 -7.38
C ILE A 85 -8.16 3.21 -6.25
N LYS A 86 -9.08 4.16 -6.36
CA LYS A 86 -9.36 5.14 -5.33
C LYS A 86 -10.43 4.65 -4.39
N GLY A 87 -10.14 4.67 -3.09
CA GLY A 87 -11.14 4.42 -2.05
C GLY A 87 -10.57 3.83 -0.76
N ASN A 88 -11.43 3.69 0.23
CA ASN A 88 -11.11 3.11 1.53
C ASN A 88 -11.07 1.58 1.45
N SER A 89 -9.95 0.97 1.87
CA SER A 89 -9.74 -0.49 1.83
C SER A 89 -10.85 -1.25 2.55
N ASN A 90 -11.29 -0.78 3.72
CA ASN A 90 -12.36 -1.39 4.50
C ASN A 90 -13.70 -1.50 3.74
N LYS A 91 -13.94 -0.60 2.77
CA LYS A 91 -15.19 -0.54 2.00
C LYS A 91 -15.11 -1.28 0.67
N ILE A 92 -13.94 -1.33 0.05
CA ILE A 92 -13.83 -1.74 -1.36
C ILE A 92 -13.04 -3.02 -1.61
N LEU A 93 -12.10 -3.42 -0.74
CA LEU A 93 -11.27 -4.62 -0.97
C LEU A 93 -12.10 -5.86 -1.28
N LYS A 94 -13.15 -6.12 -0.52
CA LYS A 94 -14.05 -7.28 -0.73
C LYS A 94 -14.84 -7.26 -2.06
N LYS A 95 -14.80 -6.12 -2.77
CA LYS A 95 -15.54 -5.93 -4.04
C LYS A 95 -14.63 -6.00 -5.27
N ILE A 96 -13.32 -6.04 -5.05
CA ILE A 96 -12.34 -6.04 -6.12
C ILE A 96 -11.95 -7.48 -6.41
N ASP A 97 -12.05 -7.89 -7.67
CA ASP A 97 -11.45 -9.16 -8.10
C ASP A 97 -9.93 -9.00 -8.14
N MET A 98 -9.28 -9.55 -7.12
CA MET A 98 -7.82 -9.59 -6.98
C MET A 98 -7.30 -11.02 -7.07
N SER A 99 -7.97 -11.91 -7.79
CA SER A 99 -7.54 -13.30 -7.93
C SER A 99 -6.11 -13.39 -8.47
N LYS A 100 -5.30 -14.26 -7.86
CA LYS A 100 -3.93 -14.59 -8.28
C LYS A 100 -2.90 -13.47 -8.08
N ILE A 101 -2.83 -12.94 -6.86
CA ILE A 101 -1.78 -12.00 -6.47
C ILE A 101 -0.59 -12.78 -5.89
N ASP A 102 0.62 -12.50 -6.38
CA ASP A 102 1.84 -13.12 -5.89
C ASP A 102 2.45 -12.35 -4.71
N TYR A 103 2.34 -11.01 -4.73
CA TYR A 103 2.93 -10.14 -3.72
C TYR A 103 1.95 -9.06 -3.30
N VAL A 104 1.79 -8.86 -2.00
CA VAL A 104 1.05 -7.74 -1.42
C VAL A 104 2.00 -6.90 -0.58
N PHE A 105 1.98 -5.58 -0.78
CA PHE A 105 2.63 -4.61 0.09
C PHE A 105 1.55 -3.83 0.83
N LEU A 106 1.53 -3.95 2.16
CA LEU A 106 0.62 -3.24 3.06
C LEU A 106 1.37 -2.09 3.73
N ASP A 107 1.02 -0.87 3.36
CA ASP A 107 1.55 0.40 3.87
C ASP A 107 0.38 1.40 3.91
N GLY A 108 -0.68 1.00 4.58
CA GLY A 108 -1.96 1.70 4.60
C GLY A 108 -2.32 2.30 5.95
N GLY A 109 -3.57 2.13 6.37
CA GLY A 109 -4.04 2.60 7.68
C GLY A 109 -3.40 1.85 8.85
N HIS A 110 -3.26 2.52 9.99
CA HIS A 110 -2.59 1.99 11.18
C HIS A 110 -3.56 1.53 12.27
N ALA A 111 -4.86 1.75 12.11
CA ALA A 111 -5.86 1.27 13.05
C ALA A 111 -5.97 -0.26 13.00
N TYR A 112 -6.09 -0.90 14.17
CA TYR A 112 -6.18 -2.35 14.30
C TYR A 112 -7.19 -2.99 13.35
N GLU A 113 -8.41 -2.46 13.28
CA GLU A 113 -9.47 -3.01 12.42
C GLU A 113 -9.14 -2.87 10.92
N THR A 114 -8.43 -1.81 10.53
CA THR A 114 -8.00 -1.62 9.14
C THR A 114 -6.93 -2.63 8.76
N VAL A 115 -5.88 -2.76 9.57
CA VAL A 115 -4.80 -3.74 9.34
C VAL A 115 -5.34 -5.16 9.29
N LYS A 116 -6.20 -5.51 10.25
CA LYS A 116 -6.85 -6.82 10.30
C LYS A 116 -7.71 -7.11 9.07
N ASN A 117 -8.56 -6.15 8.67
CA ASN A 117 -9.38 -6.31 7.47
C ASN A 117 -8.52 -6.46 6.20
N ASP A 118 -7.46 -5.67 6.09
CA ASP A 118 -6.55 -5.72 4.94
C ASP A 118 -5.83 -7.07 4.88
N LEU A 119 -5.37 -7.62 6.01
CA LEU A 119 -4.76 -8.94 6.11
C LEU A 119 -5.74 -10.07 5.78
N ASP A 120 -6.96 -10.03 6.35
CA ASP A 120 -8.00 -11.03 6.07
C ASP A 120 -8.35 -11.04 4.57
N CYS A 121 -8.47 -9.86 3.92
CA CYS A 121 -8.69 -9.77 2.48
C CYS A 121 -7.49 -10.29 1.66
N CYS A 122 -6.26 -10.05 2.11
CA CYS A 122 -5.07 -10.57 1.43
C CYS A 122 -5.04 -12.11 1.39
N LEU A 123 -5.52 -12.75 2.47
CA LEU A 123 -5.61 -14.22 2.50
C LEU A 123 -6.48 -14.84 1.42
N GLU A 124 -7.56 -14.15 1.07
CA GLU A 124 -8.52 -14.64 0.08
C GLU A 124 -7.96 -14.58 -1.34
N VAL A 125 -7.04 -13.64 -1.59
CA VAL A 125 -6.58 -13.32 -2.96
C VAL A 125 -5.15 -13.73 -3.25
N ILE A 126 -4.33 -13.97 -2.23
CA ILE A 126 -2.93 -14.32 -2.42
C ILE A 126 -2.75 -15.78 -2.84
N ASN A 127 -1.87 -16.02 -3.80
CA ASN A 127 -1.49 -17.35 -4.25
C ASN A 127 -0.90 -18.20 -3.10
N SER A 128 -0.88 -19.52 -3.26
CA SER A 128 -0.36 -20.45 -2.26
C SER A 128 1.10 -20.18 -1.86
N ASN A 129 1.91 -19.68 -2.79
CA ASN A 129 3.31 -19.30 -2.55
C ASN A 129 3.48 -17.77 -2.47
N GLY A 130 2.39 -17.03 -2.29
CA GLY A 130 2.44 -15.57 -2.26
C GLY A 130 2.96 -15.03 -0.94
N THR A 131 3.44 -13.79 -1.00
CA THR A 131 4.03 -13.08 0.13
C THR A 131 3.27 -11.80 0.43
N VAL A 132 2.96 -11.56 1.71
CA VAL A 132 2.49 -10.27 2.22
C VAL A 132 3.64 -9.61 2.96
N LEU A 133 4.03 -8.40 2.54
CA LEU A 133 4.99 -7.55 3.23
C LEU A 133 4.24 -6.38 3.86
N CYS A 134 4.23 -6.30 5.18
CA CYS A 134 3.62 -5.22 5.95
C CYS A 134 4.71 -4.21 6.35
N ASP A 135 4.53 -2.92 6.02
CA ASP A 135 5.36 -1.83 6.55
C ASP A 135 4.88 -1.43 7.96
N ASP A 136 5.69 -0.65 8.63
CA ASP A 136 5.39 -0.04 9.92
C ASP A 136 5.07 -1.05 11.06
N TYR A 137 5.64 -2.28 10.97
CA TYR A 137 5.37 -3.34 11.92
C TYR A 137 5.61 -2.92 13.38
N ASN A 138 6.68 -2.19 13.66
CA ASN A 138 6.98 -1.71 15.01
C ASN A 138 7.40 -0.23 15.02
N LEU A 139 6.43 0.67 14.82
CA LEU A 139 6.62 2.11 15.01
C LEU A 139 6.51 2.56 16.49
N GLY A 140 6.51 1.63 17.42
CA GLY A 140 6.37 1.89 18.85
C GLY A 140 5.07 2.64 19.17
N ALA A 141 5.17 3.72 19.94
CA ALA A 141 4.00 4.50 20.37
C ALA A 141 3.24 5.21 19.23
N GLN A 142 3.80 5.28 18.02
CA GLN A 142 3.14 5.95 16.90
C GLN A 142 2.05 5.09 16.24
N ALA A 143 2.25 3.77 16.17
CA ALA A 143 1.28 2.84 15.60
C ALA A 143 1.34 1.46 16.27
N PRO A 144 1.05 1.35 17.58
CA PRO A 144 1.17 0.08 18.30
C PRO A 144 0.18 -0.98 17.82
N GLU A 145 -0.93 -0.56 17.23
CA GLU A 145 -2.00 -1.45 16.77
C GLU A 145 -1.61 -2.28 15.55
N VAL A 146 -0.67 -1.79 14.72
CA VAL A 146 -0.17 -2.52 13.54
C VAL A 146 0.48 -3.83 13.97
N LYS A 147 1.42 -3.75 14.91
CA LYS A 147 2.11 -4.93 15.46
C LYS A 147 1.13 -5.93 16.06
N ILE A 148 0.20 -5.44 16.87
CA ILE A 148 -0.80 -6.29 17.54
C ILE A 148 -1.64 -7.06 16.50
N ALA A 149 -2.16 -6.36 15.49
CA ALA A 149 -2.99 -6.96 14.45
C ALA A 149 -2.22 -8.03 13.65
N ILE A 150 -0.95 -7.75 13.29
CA ILE A 150 -0.11 -8.68 12.55
C ILE A 150 0.22 -9.91 13.39
N ASP A 151 0.65 -9.75 14.66
CA ASP A 151 1.01 -10.84 15.54
C ASP A 151 -0.18 -11.79 15.79
N GLU A 152 -1.37 -11.23 16.04
CA GLU A 152 -2.59 -12.02 16.22
C GLU A 152 -2.98 -12.77 14.94
N PHE A 153 -2.88 -12.12 13.78
CA PHE A 153 -3.16 -12.72 12.49
C PHE A 153 -2.24 -13.91 12.20
N VAL A 154 -0.93 -13.72 12.35
CA VAL A 154 0.09 -14.76 12.15
C VAL A 154 -0.15 -15.95 13.07
N LYS A 155 -0.42 -15.68 14.36
CA LYS A 155 -0.71 -16.71 15.35
C LYS A 155 -1.99 -17.51 15.03
N LYS A 156 -3.06 -16.81 14.66
CA LYS A 156 -4.36 -17.41 14.30
C LYS A 156 -4.24 -18.37 13.13
N HIS A 157 -3.52 -17.97 12.08
CA HIS A 157 -3.41 -18.71 10.82
C HIS A 157 -2.18 -19.63 10.76
N LYS A 158 -1.30 -19.59 11.78
CA LYS A 158 -0.05 -20.38 11.85
C LYS A 158 0.87 -20.13 10.65
N PHE A 159 0.89 -18.91 10.13
CA PHE A 159 1.76 -18.55 9.01
C PHE A 159 3.21 -18.34 9.46
N LYS A 160 4.12 -18.51 8.51
CA LYS A 160 5.50 -18.11 8.72
C LYS A 160 5.59 -16.59 8.67
N CYS A 161 6.22 -16.00 9.68
CA CYS A 161 6.48 -14.58 9.75
C CYS A 161 7.96 -14.33 10.00
N GLU A 162 8.56 -13.49 9.17
CA GLU A 162 9.94 -13.04 9.29
C GLU A 162 9.95 -11.52 9.49
N ILE A 163 10.63 -11.06 10.54
CA ILE A 163 10.77 -9.63 10.84
C ILE A 163 12.06 -9.11 10.23
N LEU A 164 11.95 -8.02 9.46
CA LEU A 164 13.04 -7.48 8.64
C LEU A 164 13.32 -6.01 8.98
N CYS A 165 14.54 -5.57 8.67
CA CYS A 165 14.97 -4.17 8.71
C CYS A 165 14.69 -3.50 10.07
N ASP A 166 15.32 -4.00 11.14
CA ASP A 166 15.17 -3.47 12.51
C ASP A 166 13.70 -3.31 12.94
N GLU A 167 12.93 -4.38 12.73
CA GLU A 167 11.50 -4.47 13.04
C GLU A 167 10.59 -3.52 12.24
N ARG A 168 11.07 -2.98 11.13
CA ARG A 168 10.23 -2.14 10.28
C ARG A 168 9.20 -2.95 9.50
N PHE A 169 9.60 -4.11 8.96
CA PHE A 169 8.71 -4.91 8.11
C PHE A 169 8.40 -6.26 8.74
N ALA A 170 7.17 -6.72 8.54
CA ALA A 170 6.77 -8.11 8.75
C ALA A 170 6.48 -8.76 7.39
N LYS A 171 7.25 -9.81 7.05
CA LYS A 171 7.06 -10.64 5.86
C LYS A 171 6.28 -11.89 6.25
N ILE A 172 5.10 -12.07 5.68
CA ILE A 172 4.19 -13.18 5.96
C ILE A 172 4.12 -14.07 4.72
N GLU A 173 4.33 -15.37 4.89
CA GLU A 173 4.24 -16.37 3.84
C GLU A 173 3.16 -17.39 4.20
N LYS A 174 2.32 -17.70 3.21
CA LYS A 174 1.30 -18.74 3.33
C LYS A 174 1.99 -20.11 3.26
N ASN A 175 1.79 -20.97 4.26
CA ASN A 175 2.34 -22.33 4.29
C ASN A 175 1.65 -23.25 3.26
#